data_b2c7f3ac562596f61bbc3f0b747352f9
#
_entry.id   b2c7f3ac562596f61bbc3f0b747352f9
#
_cell.length_a   1.000
_cell.length_b   1.000
_cell.length_c   1.000
_cell.angle_alpha   90.00
_cell.angle_beta   90.00
_cell.angle_gamma   90.00
#
_symmetry.space_group_name_H-M   'P 1'
#
loop_
_entity.id
_entity.type
_entity.pdbx_description
1 polymer ?
#
loop_
_entity_poly.entity_id
_entity_poly.type
_entity_poly.pdbx_seq_one_letter_code
_entity_poly.pdbx_strand_id
1 'polypeptide(L)'
;MIAPVPEDFHTITPQLVVKGVAGAIDWYTLALGAHELLRNMAPDGTSIMHAELLLGDSRFFVVDELEGAMKSPATLGGTAVTLHLYVRDVDGVFGRAVDAGATVLMPVADQFWGDRYGILTDPYGHRWSIASRIEDLSPRALQQRAADWTKDHQS
;
A
#
# COMPACT_ATOMS: atom_id res chain seq x y z
N MET A 1 15.29 2.96 -31.17
CA MET A 1 14.19 2.03 -30.80
C MET A 1 13.85 2.29 -29.33
N ILE A 2 12.60 2.46 -29.01
CA ILE A 2 12.15 2.70 -27.64
C ILE A 2 11.88 1.35 -26.97
N ALA A 3 12.37 1.16 -25.73
CA ALA A 3 12.03 -0.04 -24.96
C ALA A 3 10.52 -0.05 -24.64
N PRO A 4 9.81 -1.15 -24.89
CA PRO A 4 8.37 -1.22 -24.66
C PRO A 4 7.98 -1.20 -23.18
N VAL A 5 8.90 -1.59 -22.29
CA VAL A 5 8.76 -1.45 -20.83
C VAL A 5 9.75 -0.37 -20.41
N PRO A 6 9.30 0.71 -19.75
CA PRO A 6 10.20 1.76 -19.30
C PRO A 6 11.26 1.21 -18.34
N GLU A 7 12.44 1.78 -18.37
CA GLU A 7 13.51 1.47 -17.42
C GLU A 7 13.02 1.76 -15.98
N ASP A 8 13.43 0.93 -15.04
CA ASP A 8 13.04 1.02 -13.62
C ASP A 8 11.56 0.69 -13.31
N PHE A 9 10.77 0.25 -14.29
CA PHE A 9 9.43 -0.27 -14.04
C PHE A 9 9.41 -1.79 -13.96
N HIS A 10 8.60 -2.32 -13.07
CA HIS A 10 8.23 -3.72 -13.05
C HIS A 10 7.01 -3.96 -13.93
N THR A 11 6.68 -5.22 -14.19
CA THR A 11 5.54 -5.58 -15.04
C THR A 11 4.22 -5.06 -14.48
N ILE A 12 4.07 -5.03 -13.16
CA ILE A 12 2.86 -4.53 -12.49
C ILE A 12 3.22 -3.22 -11.79
N THR A 13 2.48 -2.16 -12.10
CA THR A 13 2.53 -0.88 -11.42
C THR A 13 1.14 -0.56 -10.89
N PRO A 14 0.93 -0.53 -9.57
CA PRO A 14 -0.35 -0.13 -9.01
C PRO A 14 -0.71 1.29 -9.39
N GLN A 15 -1.98 1.54 -9.69
CA GLN A 15 -2.53 2.88 -9.87
C GLN A 15 -3.64 3.10 -8.84
N LEU A 16 -3.42 4.01 -7.90
CA LEU A 16 -4.35 4.33 -6.85
C LEU A 16 -5.22 5.52 -7.25
N VAL A 17 -6.51 5.30 -7.26
CA VAL A 17 -7.49 6.38 -7.46
C VAL A 17 -7.84 6.96 -6.11
N VAL A 18 -7.72 8.28 -5.97
CA VAL A 18 -7.95 9.00 -4.70
C VAL A 18 -8.83 10.23 -4.95
N LYS A 19 -9.35 10.80 -3.87
CA LYS A 19 -9.91 12.15 -3.87
C LYS A 19 -8.86 13.10 -3.31
N GLY A 20 -8.25 13.90 -4.19
CA GLY A 20 -7.21 14.86 -3.80
C GLY A 20 -5.79 14.31 -3.87
N VAL A 21 -5.23 14.27 -5.07
CA VAL A 21 -3.88 13.73 -5.33
C VAL A 21 -2.81 14.47 -4.54
N ALA A 22 -2.86 15.78 -4.42
CA ALA A 22 -1.87 16.56 -3.68
C ALA A 22 -1.75 16.11 -2.22
N GLY A 23 -2.87 15.98 -1.53
CA GLY A 23 -2.90 15.47 -0.15
C GLY A 23 -2.44 14.03 -0.04
N ALA A 24 -2.77 13.20 -1.04
CA ALA A 24 -2.32 11.81 -1.07
C ALA A 24 -0.80 11.69 -1.22
N ILE A 25 -0.18 12.49 -2.08
CA ILE A 25 1.28 12.54 -2.23
C ILE A 25 1.93 12.90 -0.88
N ASP A 26 1.43 13.93 -0.22
CA ASP A 26 1.95 14.37 1.09
C ASP A 26 1.82 13.26 2.13
N TRP A 27 0.67 12.59 2.17
CA TRP A 27 0.43 11.50 3.10
C TRP A 27 1.35 10.29 2.86
N TYR A 28 1.46 9.81 1.62
CA TYR A 28 2.33 8.68 1.29
C TYR A 28 3.81 8.99 1.54
N THR A 29 4.21 10.23 1.31
CA THR A 29 5.57 10.70 1.62
C THR A 29 5.82 10.70 3.13
N LEU A 30 4.93 11.30 3.90
CA LEU A 30 5.07 11.44 5.35
C LEU A 30 4.92 10.09 6.08
N ALA A 31 3.87 9.34 5.76
CA ALA A 31 3.50 8.14 6.49
C ALA A 31 4.30 6.91 6.08
N LEU A 32 4.51 6.70 4.78
CA LEU A 32 5.14 5.50 4.25
C LEU A 32 6.58 5.72 3.78
N GLY A 33 7.04 6.96 3.66
CA GLY A 33 8.37 7.27 3.16
C GLY A 33 8.48 7.19 1.64
N ALA A 34 7.39 7.40 0.92
CA ALA A 34 7.40 7.48 -0.53
C ALA A 34 8.11 8.74 -1.02
N HIS A 35 8.66 8.68 -2.23
CA HIS A 35 9.26 9.81 -2.91
C HIS A 35 8.46 10.13 -4.18
N GLU A 36 8.07 11.39 -4.35
CA GLU A 36 7.46 11.85 -5.60
C GLU A 36 8.52 11.94 -6.69
N LEU A 37 8.29 11.25 -7.81
CA LEU A 37 9.17 11.27 -8.96
C LEU A 37 8.68 12.22 -10.06
N LEU A 38 7.36 12.29 -10.24
CA LEU A 38 6.73 13.04 -11.31
C LEU A 38 5.32 13.44 -10.89
N ARG A 39 4.90 14.64 -11.29
CA ARG A 39 3.48 15.03 -11.29
C ARG A 39 3.11 15.71 -12.60
N ASN A 40 1.98 15.34 -13.14
CA ASN A 40 1.38 15.95 -14.30
C ASN A 40 0.19 16.79 -13.86
N MET A 41 0.28 18.09 -14.15
CA MET A 41 -0.79 19.04 -13.84
C MET A 41 -1.91 18.93 -14.87
N ALA A 42 -3.12 19.19 -14.43
CA ALA A 42 -4.26 19.38 -15.32
C ALA A 42 -4.12 20.69 -16.12
N PRO A 43 -4.90 20.85 -17.22
CA PRO A 43 -4.87 22.08 -18.01
C PRO A 43 -5.22 23.36 -17.23
N ASP A 44 -5.89 23.24 -16.08
CA ASP A 44 -6.19 24.37 -15.20
C ASP A 44 -4.95 24.92 -14.47
N GLY A 45 -3.81 24.21 -14.53
CA GLY A 45 -2.54 24.58 -13.91
C GLY A 45 -2.51 24.46 -12.40
N THR A 46 -3.55 23.95 -11.74
CA THR A 46 -3.67 23.85 -10.29
C THR A 46 -3.96 22.43 -9.83
N SER A 47 -4.76 21.67 -10.55
CA SER A 47 -5.10 20.29 -10.23
C SER A 47 -4.01 19.32 -10.70
N ILE A 48 -3.78 18.24 -9.96
CA ILE A 48 -2.85 17.18 -10.33
C ILE A 48 -3.63 16.03 -10.94
N MET A 49 -3.39 15.74 -12.21
CA MET A 49 -4.05 14.62 -12.89
C MET A 49 -3.45 13.27 -12.53
N HIS A 50 -2.12 13.23 -12.41
CA HIS A 50 -1.36 12.00 -12.26
C HIS A 50 -0.06 12.28 -11.53
N ALA A 51 0.31 11.43 -10.61
CA ALA A 51 1.61 11.46 -9.96
C ALA A 51 2.23 10.05 -9.97
N GLU A 52 3.55 10.04 -10.02
CA GLU A 52 4.36 8.83 -9.90
C GLU A 52 5.18 8.92 -8.62
N LEU A 53 5.06 7.90 -7.77
CA LEU A 53 5.76 7.80 -6.51
C LEU A 53 6.62 6.53 -6.48
N LEU A 54 7.72 6.62 -5.74
CA LEU A 54 8.61 5.48 -5.45
C LEU A 54 8.54 5.17 -3.95
N LEU A 55 8.25 3.93 -3.62
CA LEU A 55 8.26 3.42 -2.27
C LEU A 55 9.19 2.20 -2.20
N GLY A 56 10.34 2.36 -1.55
CA GLY A 56 11.41 1.37 -1.62
C GLY A 56 11.92 1.22 -3.06
N ASP A 57 11.76 0.04 -3.63
CA ASP A 57 12.09 -0.29 -5.02
C ASP A 57 10.89 -0.30 -5.97
N SER A 58 9.71 0.06 -5.47
CA SER A 58 8.45 -0.13 -6.19
C SER A 58 7.81 1.21 -6.55
N ARG A 59 7.45 1.35 -7.82
CA ARG A 59 6.72 2.50 -8.34
C ARG A 59 5.23 2.27 -8.24
N PHE A 60 4.47 3.32 -7.97
CA PHE A 60 3.03 3.33 -8.08
C PHE A 60 2.52 4.70 -8.52
N PHE A 61 1.34 4.73 -9.13
CA PHE A 61 0.69 5.94 -9.58
C PHE A 61 -0.41 6.36 -8.61
N VAL A 62 -0.63 7.66 -8.53
CA VAL A 62 -1.76 8.25 -7.82
C VAL A 62 -2.48 9.19 -8.78
N VAL A 63 -3.78 8.97 -8.95
CA VAL A 63 -4.63 9.73 -9.86
C VAL A 63 -5.89 10.18 -9.15
N ASP A 64 -6.45 11.31 -9.58
CA ASP A 64 -7.77 11.73 -9.12
C ASP A 64 -8.90 10.91 -9.76
N GLU A 65 -10.06 10.91 -9.13
CA GLU A 65 -11.26 10.34 -9.72
C GLU A 65 -11.55 11.00 -11.08
N LEU A 66 -11.96 10.17 -12.01
CA LEU A 66 -12.46 10.62 -13.31
C LEU A 66 -13.92 10.17 -13.44
N GLU A 67 -14.81 11.14 -13.54
CA GLU A 67 -16.25 10.90 -13.65
C GLU A 67 -16.56 9.91 -14.79
N GLY A 68 -17.34 8.88 -14.45
CA GLY A 68 -17.73 7.82 -15.38
C GLY A 68 -16.67 6.75 -15.67
N ALA A 69 -15.42 6.93 -15.23
CA ALA A 69 -14.33 6.00 -15.55
C ALA A 69 -13.59 5.45 -14.32
N MET A 70 -13.14 6.30 -13.42
CA MET A 70 -12.32 5.89 -12.27
C MET A 70 -12.90 6.41 -10.97
N LYS A 71 -13.15 5.50 -10.03
CA LYS A 71 -13.70 5.81 -8.71
C LYS A 71 -12.72 5.41 -7.62
N SER A 72 -12.60 6.25 -6.60
CA SER A 72 -11.81 5.96 -5.41
C SER A 72 -12.54 5.01 -4.46
N PRO A 73 -11.81 4.38 -3.52
CA PRO A 73 -12.45 3.59 -2.46
C PRO A 73 -13.48 4.38 -1.65
N ALA A 74 -13.26 5.68 -1.44
CA ALA A 74 -14.22 6.53 -0.75
C ALA A 74 -15.57 6.60 -1.47
N THR A 75 -15.56 6.70 -2.80
CA THR A 75 -16.80 6.70 -3.62
C THR A 75 -17.42 5.32 -3.74
N LEU A 76 -16.60 4.26 -3.84
CA LEU A 76 -17.07 2.87 -3.95
C LEU A 76 -17.56 2.30 -2.61
N GLY A 77 -17.14 2.88 -1.49
CA GLY A 77 -17.41 2.36 -0.15
C GLY A 77 -16.48 1.23 0.29
N GLY A 78 -15.35 1.06 -0.36
CA GLY A 78 -14.34 0.06 -0.01
C GLY A 78 -13.44 -0.33 -1.17
N THR A 79 -12.56 -1.29 -0.91
CA THR A 79 -11.63 -1.85 -1.90
C THR A 79 -11.46 -3.35 -1.70
N ALA A 80 -11.29 -4.09 -2.79
CA ALA A 80 -10.97 -5.51 -2.77
C ALA A 80 -9.46 -5.77 -2.79
N VAL A 81 -8.64 -4.75 -3.08
CA VAL A 81 -7.19 -4.89 -3.19
C VAL A 81 -6.52 -4.47 -1.89
N THR A 82 -5.57 -5.26 -1.44
CA THR A 82 -4.63 -4.90 -0.37
C THR A 82 -3.24 -4.77 -0.97
N LEU A 83 -2.58 -3.65 -0.72
CA LEU A 83 -1.20 -3.43 -1.09
C LEU A 83 -0.32 -3.94 0.06
N HIS A 84 0.50 -4.95 -0.22
CA HIS A 84 1.37 -5.54 0.79
C HIS A 84 2.76 -4.91 0.71
N LEU A 85 3.21 -4.37 1.84
CA LEU A 85 4.47 -3.65 1.95
C LEU A 85 5.41 -4.37 2.92
N TYR A 86 6.56 -4.82 2.42
CA TYR A 86 7.65 -5.28 3.27
C TYR A 86 8.58 -4.13 3.64
N VAL A 87 8.81 -3.94 4.93
CA VAL A 87 9.67 -2.89 5.48
C VAL A 87 10.63 -3.48 6.53
N ARG A 88 11.70 -2.76 6.83
CA ARG A 88 12.67 -3.19 7.85
C ARG A 88 12.15 -3.03 9.27
N ASP A 89 11.33 -2.01 9.51
CA ASP A 89 10.77 -1.66 10.82
C ASP A 89 9.26 -1.47 10.69
N VAL A 90 8.52 -2.58 10.81
CA VAL A 90 7.07 -2.55 10.69
C VAL A 90 6.41 -1.71 11.78
N ASP A 91 6.90 -1.76 13.01
CA ASP A 91 6.32 -0.99 14.12
C ASP A 91 6.48 0.51 13.89
N GLY A 92 7.65 0.95 13.44
CA GLY A 92 7.90 2.35 13.14
C GLY A 92 7.08 2.88 11.96
N VAL A 93 7.01 2.14 10.85
CA VAL A 93 6.21 2.54 9.67
C VAL A 93 4.73 2.54 9.99
N PHE A 94 4.23 1.48 10.63
CA PHE A 94 2.82 1.38 11.02
C PHE A 94 2.40 2.49 11.98
N GLY A 95 3.23 2.77 12.99
CA GLY A 95 2.99 3.84 13.95
C GLY A 95 2.92 5.22 13.30
N ARG A 96 3.84 5.54 12.38
CA ARG A 96 3.79 6.81 11.61
C ARG A 96 2.53 6.92 10.77
N ALA A 97 2.12 5.85 10.13
CA ALA A 97 0.89 5.84 9.32
C ALA A 97 -0.35 6.10 10.18
N VAL A 98 -0.44 5.48 11.36
CA VAL A 98 -1.53 5.71 12.32
C VAL A 98 -1.52 7.14 12.82
N ASP A 99 -0.36 7.67 13.20
CA ASP A 99 -0.22 9.06 13.65
C ASP A 99 -0.60 10.06 12.55
N ALA A 100 -0.40 9.69 11.28
CA ALA A 100 -0.79 10.49 10.12
C ALA A 100 -2.26 10.31 9.70
N GLY A 101 -3.06 9.53 10.43
CA GLY A 101 -4.51 9.41 10.22
C GLY A 101 -4.99 8.11 9.59
N ALA A 102 -4.15 7.09 9.45
CA ALA A 102 -4.59 5.77 9.02
C ALA A 102 -5.49 5.10 10.06
N THR A 103 -6.42 4.29 9.59
CA THR A 103 -7.32 3.50 10.44
C THR A 103 -6.78 2.08 10.59
N VAL A 104 -6.59 1.61 11.81
CA VAL A 104 -6.12 0.24 12.08
C VAL A 104 -7.24 -0.76 11.83
N LEU A 105 -7.00 -1.73 10.95
CA LEU A 105 -7.87 -2.88 10.75
C LEU A 105 -7.37 -4.11 11.54
N MET A 106 -6.06 -4.32 11.58
CA MET A 106 -5.43 -5.37 12.36
C MET A 106 -4.14 -4.79 12.97
N PRO A 107 -4.01 -4.76 14.29
CA PRO A 107 -2.78 -4.30 14.95
C PRO A 107 -1.57 -5.15 14.56
N VAL A 108 -0.38 -4.55 14.62
CA VAL A 108 0.88 -5.27 14.38
C VAL A 108 1.06 -6.36 15.43
N ALA A 109 1.28 -7.58 14.97
CA ALA A 109 1.60 -8.73 15.80
C ALA A 109 2.40 -9.76 15.02
N ASP A 110 3.11 -10.62 15.73
CA ASP A 110 3.81 -11.75 15.12
C ASP A 110 2.79 -12.79 14.63
N GLN A 111 2.97 -13.25 13.42
CA GLN A 111 2.06 -14.16 12.75
C GLN A 111 2.70 -15.54 12.57
N PHE A 112 1.87 -16.58 12.45
CA PHE A 112 2.34 -17.96 12.31
C PHE A 112 3.19 -18.19 11.05
N TRP A 113 3.03 -17.36 10.01
CA TRP A 113 3.76 -17.52 8.75
C TRP A 113 5.15 -16.87 8.75
N GLY A 114 5.60 -16.31 9.88
CA GLY A 114 6.96 -15.80 10.05
C GLY A 114 7.13 -14.32 9.80
N ASP A 115 6.05 -13.57 9.73
CA ASP A 115 6.06 -12.12 9.63
C ASP A 115 5.53 -11.46 10.91
N ARG A 116 6.08 -10.31 11.26
CA ARG A 116 5.42 -9.33 12.10
C ARG A 116 4.62 -8.41 11.19
N TYR A 117 3.31 -8.31 11.40
CA TYR A 117 2.37 -7.88 10.36
C TYR A 117 1.18 -7.14 10.95
N GLY A 118 0.72 -6.10 10.26
CA GLY A 118 -0.51 -5.40 10.58
C GLY A 118 -1.20 -4.90 9.31
N ILE A 119 -2.48 -4.54 9.43
CA ILE A 119 -3.29 -4.00 8.32
C ILE A 119 -3.89 -2.67 8.74
N LEU A 120 -3.84 -1.70 7.85
CA LEU A 120 -4.48 -0.41 8.01
C LEU A 120 -5.15 0.03 6.71
N THR A 121 -6.05 1.01 6.83
CA THR A 121 -6.62 1.74 5.71
C THR A 121 -6.07 3.16 5.75
N ASP A 122 -5.57 3.64 4.60
CA ASP A 122 -5.11 5.01 4.50
C ASP A 122 -6.29 6.00 4.48
N PRO A 123 -6.05 7.32 4.63
CA PRO A 123 -7.12 8.32 4.62
C PRO A 123 -7.91 8.39 3.31
N TYR A 124 -7.42 7.76 2.25
CA TYR A 124 -8.04 7.72 0.91
C TYR A 124 -8.82 6.43 0.66
N GLY A 125 -8.84 5.53 1.66
CA GLY A 125 -9.60 4.29 1.63
C GLY A 125 -8.85 3.08 1.06
N HIS A 126 -7.59 3.23 0.66
CA HIS A 126 -6.78 2.11 0.23
C HIS A 126 -6.27 1.31 1.41
N ARG A 127 -6.25 -0.02 1.25
CA ARG A 127 -5.80 -0.95 2.29
C ARG A 127 -4.34 -1.32 2.09
N TRP A 128 -3.59 -1.25 3.17
CA TRP A 128 -2.19 -1.63 3.23
C TRP A 128 -1.98 -2.67 4.30
N SER A 129 -1.33 -3.78 3.96
CA SER A 129 -0.72 -4.66 4.93
C SER A 129 0.78 -4.36 4.99
N ILE A 130 1.31 -4.19 6.18
CA ILE A 130 2.70 -3.81 6.40
C ILE A 130 3.36 -4.89 7.25
N ALA A 131 4.51 -5.38 6.82
CA ALA A 131 5.19 -6.48 7.46
C ALA A 131 6.71 -6.32 7.48
N SER A 132 7.31 -6.93 8.49
CA SER A 132 8.72 -7.27 8.52
C SER A 132 8.84 -8.78 8.70
N ARG A 133 9.66 -9.42 7.88
CA ARG A 133 9.94 -10.84 8.03
C ARG A 133 10.79 -11.06 9.28
N ILE A 134 10.35 -11.92 10.18
CA ILE A 134 11.04 -12.23 11.44
C ILE A 134 11.55 -13.66 11.51
N GLU A 135 11.06 -14.55 10.66
CA GLU A 135 11.48 -15.94 10.57
C GLU A 135 11.60 -16.39 9.11
N ASP A 136 12.56 -17.26 8.84
CA ASP A 136 12.70 -17.91 7.54
C ASP A 136 12.17 -19.35 7.65
N LEU A 137 10.93 -19.55 7.28
CA LEU A 137 10.25 -20.83 7.36
C LEU A 137 10.35 -21.61 6.06
N SER A 138 10.66 -22.92 6.16
CA SER A 138 10.50 -23.81 5.03
C SER A 138 9.02 -23.94 4.65
N PRO A 139 8.71 -24.30 3.39
CA PRO A 139 7.32 -24.55 2.98
C PRO A 139 6.59 -25.56 3.85
N ARG A 140 7.32 -26.60 4.30
CA ARG A 140 6.78 -27.63 5.20
C ARG A 140 6.45 -27.08 6.60
N ALA A 141 7.35 -26.28 7.17
CA ALA A 141 7.13 -25.64 8.46
C ALA A 141 5.95 -24.67 8.41
N LEU A 142 5.85 -23.89 7.34
CA LEU A 142 4.75 -22.96 7.10
C LEU A 142 3.39 -23.72 7.02
N GLN A 143 3.35 -24.80 6.27
CA GLN A 143 2.13 -25.62 6.14
C GLN A 143 1.73 -26.22 7.49
N GLN A 144 2.67 -26.69 8.29
CA GLN A 144 2.39 -27.24 9.63
C GLN A 144 1.82 -26.17 10.57
N ARG A 145 2.43 -24.97 10.59
CA ARG A 145 1.94 -23.86 11.40
C ARG A 145 0.53 -23.40 10.99
N ALA A 146 0.26 -23.36 9.68
CA ALA A 146 -1.07 -23.05 9.17
C ALA A 146 -2.12 -24.07 9.65
N ALA A 147 -1.79 -25.35 9.64
CA ALA A 147 -2.67 -26.41 10.12
C ALA A 147 -2.94 -26.29 11.63
N ASP A 148 -1.92 -26.02 12.42
CA ASP A 148 -2.02 -25.83 13.87
C ASP A 148 -2.86 -24.60 14.20
N TRP A 149 -2.62 -23.48 13.53
CA TRP A 149 -3.40 -22.25 13.70
C TRP A 149 -4.89 -22.46 13.39
N THR A 150 -5.19 -23.20 12.31
CA THR A 150 -6.57 -23.50 11.93
C THR A 150 -7.28 -24.32 13.01
N LYS A 151 -6.61 -25.29 13.63
CA LYS A 151 -7.19 -26.09 14.73
C LYS A 151 -7.54 -25.23 15.94
N ASP A 152 -6.67 -24.28 16.29
CA ASP A 152 -6.84 -23.42 17.46
C ASP A 152 -7.96 -22.37 17.27
N HIS A 153 -8.35 -22.07 16.02
CA HIS A 153 -9.32 -21.03 15.68
C HIS A 153 -10.63 -21.57 15.06
N GLN A 154 -10.85 -22.88 15.05
CA GLN A 154 -12.08 -23.54 14.57
C GLN A 154 -13.17 -23.76 15.64
N SER A 155 -13.16 -23.02 16.74
CA SER A 155 -14.19 -23.11 17.78
C SER A 155 -15.24 -22.01 17.65
#